data_ce70d91883d680ad0b2c8bd0950ce73b
#
_entry.id   ce70d91883d680ad0b2c8bd0950ce73b
#
_cell.length_a   1.000
_cell.length_b   1.000
_cell.length_c   1.000
_cell.angle_alpha   90.00
_cell.angle_beta   90.00
_cell.angle_gamma   90.00
#
_symmetry.space_group_name_H-M   'P 1'
#
loop_
_entity.id
_entity.type
_entity.pdbx_description
1 polymer ?
#
loop_
_entity_poly.entity_id
_entity_poly.type
_entity_poly.pdbx_seq_one_letter_code
_entity_poly.pdbx_strand_id
1 'polypeptide(L)'
;MPSQTMPYTSPASFAPPAAGSQGVPPGHRVPSQHVDDDVERTQVRPGAGGPAQVAVLRIRLDDGRDFQLDRSVLVGRNPVGQSGEQHAQLLAVDDPGRSISKTHLHLLTDGAGIWVTDRQSTNGSAVTTPDGLRTPLVPGVPTFVTPGSSVHFGDRTFYLGQA
;
A
#
# COMPACT_ATOMS: atom_id res chain seq x y z
N MET A 1 18.63 16.80 -47.61
CA MET A 1 18.89 16.08 -46.36
C MET A 1 18.33 14.68 -46.49
N PRO A 2 19.15 13.65 -46.70
CA PRO A 2 18.60 12.29 -46.80
C PRO A 2 18.32 11.73 -45.42
N SER A 3 17.08 11.24 -45.23
CA SER A 3 16.64 10.48 -44.07
C SER A 3 17.34 9.12 -44.08
N GLN A 4 18.12 8.83 -43.07
CA GLN A 4 18.67 7.50 -42.87
C GLN A 4 17.65 6.64 -42.07
N THR A 5 17.07 5.72 -42.80
CA THR A 5 16.28 4.63 -42.24
C THR A 5 17.21 3.59 -41.63
N MET A 6 17.19 3.40 -40.33
CA MET A 6 17.90 2.31 -39.67
C MET A 6 17.12 1.01 -39.86
N PRO A 7 17.74 -0.09 -40.30
CA PRO A 7 17.07 -1.39 -40.34
C PRO A 7 16.98 -1.98 -38.96
N TYR A 8 15.75 -2.32 -38.59
CA TYR A 8 15.43 -3.11 -37.40
C TYR A 8 15.88 -4.55 -37.61
N THR A 9 16.89 -4.97 -36.86
CA THR A 9 17.33 -6.35 -36.85
C THR A 9 16.57 -7.11 -35.75
N SER A 10 15.65 -7.99 -36.11
CA SER A 10 15.00 -8.91 -35.20
C SER A 10 16.01 -9.89 -34.62
N PRO A 11 16.03 -10.13 -33.29
CA PRO A 11 16.79 -11.24 -32.74
C PRO A 11 16.07 -12.56 -32.98
N ALA A 12 16.84 -13.51 -33.42
CA ALA A 12 16.42 -14.86 -33.74
C ALA A 12 15.77 -15.60 -32.55
N SER A 13 14.68 -16.27 -32.84
CA SER A 13 14.03 -17.25 -31.96
C SER A 13 15.02 -18.35 -31.59
N PHE A 14 15.35 -18.44 -30.31
CA PHE A 14 16.00 -19.62 -29.76
C PHE A 14 14.90 -20.61 -29.32
N ALA A 15 14.80 -21.70 -30.05
CA ALA A 15 14.01 -22.85 -29.63
C ALA A 15 14.83 -23.69 -28.64
N PRO A 16 14.27 -24.15 -27.51
CA PRO A 16 14.96 -25.06 -26.62
C PRO A 16 14.98 -26.48 -27.22
N PRO A 17 16.05 -27.22 -27.04
CA PRO A 17 16.11 -28.63 -27.50
C PRO A 17 15.20 -29.50 -26.63
N ALA A 18 14.46 -30.37 -27.29
CA ALA A 18 13.67 -31.39 -26.65
C ALA A 18 14.57 -32.35 -25.87
N ALA A 19 14.37 -32.42 -24.56
CA ALA A 19 15.01 -33.41 -23.73
C ALA A 19 14.33 -34.78 -23.91
N GLY A 20 15.11 -35.76 -24.28
CA GLY A 20 14.66 -37.10 -24.49
C GLY A 20 14.19 -37.80 -23.21
N SER A 21 13.20 -38.65 -23.41
CA SER A 21 12.69 -39.61 -22.45
C SER A 21 13.81 -40.54 -21.93
N GLN A 22 14.01 -40.50 -20.64
CA GLN A 22 14.75 -41.55 -19.97
C GLN A 22 13.78 -42.38 -19.11
N GLY A 23 13.72 -43.66 -19.39
CA GLY A 23 12.80 -44.58 -18.81
C GLY A 23 12.93 -44.78 -17.31
N VAL A 24 11.81 -45.00 -16.69
CA VAL A 24 11.63 -45.35 -15.30
C VAL A 24 12.02 -46.81 -15.11
N PRO A 25 12.92 -47.18 -14.20
CA PRO A 25 13.14 -48.59 -13.86
C PRO A 25 12.02 -49.11 -12.96
N PRO A 26 11.58 -50.34 -13.13
CA PRO A 26 10.50 -50.89 -12.34
C PRO A 26 10.98 -51.38 -10.97
N GLY A 27 10.19 -51.06 -9.97
CA GLY A 27 9.85 -51.88 -8.84
C GLY A 27 10.96 -52.27 -7.87
N HIS A 28 10.91 -51.64 -6.71
CA HIS A 28 11.21 -52.34 -5.46
C HIS A 28 10.03 -52.17 -4.52
N ARG A 29 9.29 -53.25 -4.36
CA ARG A 29 8.34 -53.47 -3.29
C ARG A 29 9.11 -53.53 -1.98
N VAL A 30 8.90 -52.61 -1.11
CA VAL A 30 9.33 -52.71 0.28
C VAL A 30 8.15 -53.27 1.08
N PRO A 31 8.32 -54.31 1.87
CA PRO A 31 7.24 -54.86 2.66
C PRO A 31 6.83 -53.91 3.77
N SER A 32 5.54 -53.76 3.90
CA SER A 32 4.89 -53.11 5.01
C SER A 32 5.34 -53.73 6.32
N GLN A 33 6.02 -52.98 7.14
CA GLN A 33 6.05 -53.26 8.56
C GLN A 33 5.04 -52.34 9.23
N HIS A 34 3.95 -52.95 9.65
CA HIS A 34 3.09 -52.42 10.67
C HIS A 34 3.94 -52.14 11.91
N VAL A 35 4.08 -50.91 12.25
CA VAL A 35 4.33 -50.49 13.61
C VAL A 35 3.14 -49.65 14.00
N ASP A 36 2.22 -50.28 14.70
CA ASP A 36 1.28 -49.61 15.55
C ASP A 36 2.11 -48.89 16.59
N ASP A 37 2.28 -47.61 16.42
CA ASP A 37 2.60 -46.70 17.50
C ASP A 37 1.55 -45.63 17.53
N ASP A 38 0.55 -45.98 18.30
CA ASP A 38 -0.46 -45.14 18.83
C ASP A 38 0.25 -44.04 19.66
N VAL A 39 0.71 -43.02 18.98
CA VAL A 39 1.03 -41.76 19.64
C VAL A 39 0.09 -40.74 19.12
N GLU A 40 -1.08 -40.77 19.70
CA GLU A 40 -1.98 -39.66 19.78
C GLU A 40 -1.24 -38.45 20.37
N ARG A 41 -0.40 -37.86 19.56
CA ARG A 41 0.03 -36.49 19.80
C ARG A 41 -0.96 -35.59 19.14
N THR A 42 -2.04 -35.38 19.84
CA THR A 42 -2.84 -34.18 19.69
C THR A 42 -1.92 -32.98 19.97
N GLN A 43 -1.12 -32.62 19.00
CA GLN A 43 -0.60 -31.28 18.98
C GLN A 43 -1.80 -30.39 18.68
N VAL A 44 -2.44 -29.97 19.74
CA VAL A 44 -3.20 -28.74 19.74
C VAL A 44 -2.19 -27.67 19.40
N ARG A 45 -2.04 -27.39 18.12
CA ARG A 45 -1.56 -26.10 17.70
C ARG A 45 -2.45 -25.10 18.42
N PRO A 46 -1.95 -24.23 19.29
CA PRO A 46 -2.72 -23.09 19.69
C PRO A 46 -3.08 -22.41 18.40
N GLY A 47 -4.34 -22.52 18.01
CA GLY A 47 -4.84 -21.97 16.78
C GLY A 47 -4.60 -20.48 16.83
N ALA A 48 -3.70 -20.02 16.02
CA ALA A 48 -3.69 -18.68 15.52
C ALA A 48 -4.94 -18.52 14.63
N GLY A 49 -6.08 -18.49 15.20
CA GLY A 49 -7.37 -18.45 14.53
C GLY A 49 -8.27 -17.43 15.18
N GLY A 50 -7.71 -16.31 15.63
CA GLY A 50 -8.52 -15.10 15.71
C GLY A 50 -8.66 -14.54 14.30
N PRO A 51 -9.83 -13.95 13.91
CA PRO A 51 -9.88 -13.15 12.69
C PRO A 51 -8.73 -12.17 12.78
N ALA A 52 -7.87 -12.13 11.73
CA ALA A 52 -6.81 -11.15 11.64
C ALA A 52 -7.47 -9.81 11.91
N GLN A 53 -7.15 -9.18 13.04
CA GLN A 53 -7.65 -7.86 13.35
C GLN A 53 -7.07 -6.98 12.28
N VAL A 54 -7.92 -6.57 11.34
CA VAL A 54 -7.54 -5.56 10.36
C VAL A 54 -7.24 -4.33 11.17
N ALA A 55 -5.98 -3.98 11.21
CA ALA A 55 -5.55 -2.82 11.95
C ALA A 55 -6.28 -1.59 11.42
N VAL A 56 -7.01 -0.93 12.28
CA VAL A 56 -7.77 0.25 11.94
C VAL A 56 -6.82 1.43 11.89
N LEU A 57 -6.62 1.98 10.71
CA LEU A 57 -5.81 3.18 10.53
C LEU A 57 -6.60 4.42 10.96
N ARG A 58 -5.92 5.30 11.67
CA ARG A 58 -6.49 6.56 12.15
C ARG A 58 -5.55 7.71 11.85
N ILE A 59 -6.10 8.85 11.56
CA ILE A 59 -5.35 10.10 11.53
C ILE A 59 -5.81 11.00 12.67
N ARG A 60 -4.84 11.61 13.33
CA ARG A 60 -5.06 12.63 14.33
C ARG A 60 -4.57 13.98 13.82
N LEU A 61 -5.46 14.93 13.70
CA LEU A 61 -5.12 16.30 13.33
C LEU A 61 -4.43 17.03 14.49
N ASP A 62 -3.68 18.06 14.15
CA ASP A 62 -3.02 18.96 15.09
C ASP A 62 -4.00 19.76 15.98
N ASP A 63 -5.28 19.86 15.59
CA ASP A 63 -6.35 20.42 16.42
C ASP A 63 -6.97 19.42 17.41
N GLY A 64 -6.45 18.16 17.45
CA GLY A 64 -6.87 17.11 18.34
C GLY A 64 -8.02 16.25 17.84
N ARG A 65 -8.58 16.52 16.65
CA ARG A 65 -9.59 15.65 16.05
C ARG A 65 -8.98 14.36 15.53
N ASP A 66 -9.65 13.25 15.82
CA ASP A 66 -9.30 11.90 15.34
C ASP A 66 -10.31 11.43 14.29
N PHE A 67 -9.79 10.82 13.22
CA PHE A 67 -10.62 10.24 12.16
C PHE A 67 -10.14 8.82 11.85
N GLN A 68 -11.09 7.91 11.80
CA GLN A 68 -10.84 6.56 11.30
C GLN A 68 -10.81 6.60 9.77
N LEU A 69 -9.86 5.89 9.20
CA LEU A 69 -9.71 5.77 7.75
C LEU A 69 -10.29 4.44 7.29
N ASP A 70 -11.41 4.48 6.59
CA ASP A 70 -12.04 3.25 6.08
C ASP A 70 -11.54 2.89 4.69
N ARG A 71 -11.51 3.83 3.77
CA ARG A 71 -11.15 3.58 2.36
C ARG A 71 -10.33 4.71 1.76
N SER A 72 -11.03 5.75 1.33
CA SER A 72 -10.48 6.92 0.66
C SER A 72 -10.97 8.17 1.36
N VAL A 73 -10.08 9.10 1.58
CA VAL A 73 -10.38 10.38 2.24
C VAL A 73 -9.81 11.52 1.43
N LEU A 74 -10.62 12.53 1.18
CA LEU A 74 -10.19 13.80 0.61
C LEU A 74 -10.08 14.84 1.73
N VAL A 75 -8.91 15.41 1.87
CA VAL A 75 -8.59 16.40 2.91
C VAL A 75 -8.42 17.78 2.28
N GLY A 76 -9.01 18.78 2.85
CA GLY A 76 -8.85 20.17 2.39
C GLY A 76 -9.73 21.13 3.18
N ARG A 77 -9.69 22.41 2.84
CA ARG A 77 -10.56 23.41 3.49
C ARG A 77 -12.04 23.29 3.09
N ASN A 78 -12.30 22.75 1.89
CA ASN A 78 -13.64 22.43 1.36
C ASN A 78 -13.50 21.31 0.31
N PRO A 79 -13.17 20.08 0.73
CA PRO A 79 -12.83 19.02 -0.19
C PRO A 79 -14.03 18.62 -1.06
N VAL A 80 -13.76 18.41 -2.34
CA VAL A 80 -14.73 17.97 -3.33
C VAL A 80 -14.13 16.82 -4.12
N GLY A 81 -14.89 15.72 -4.24
CA GLY A 81 -14.52 14.56 -5.05
C GLY A 81 -14.65 14.85 -6.55
N GLN A 82 -13.80 14.21 -7.32
CA GLN A 82 -13.88 14.13 -8.77
C GLN A 82 -14.69 12.92 -9.23
N SER A 83 -14.89 12.78 -10.53
CA SER A 83 -15.51 11.58 -11.10
C SER A 83 -14.74 10.33 -10.69
N GLY A 84 -15.43 9.35 -10.09
CA GLY A 84 -14.83 8.14 -9.53
C GLY A 84 -14.53 8.19 -8.03
N GLU A 85 -14.62 9.36 -7.40
CA GLU A 85 -14.34 9.56 -5.96
C GLU A 85 -15.61 9.74 -5.11
N GLN A 86 -16.77 9.34 -5.61
CA GLN A 86 -18.08 9.54 -4.95
C GLN A 86 -18.18 8.86 -3.58
N HIS A 87 -17.35 7.86 -3.33
CA HIS A 87 -17.33 7.12 -2.07
C HIS A 87 -16.20 7.56 -1.13
N ALA A 88 -15.46 8.62 -1.51
CA ALA A 88 -14.42 9.17 -0.63
C ALA A 88 -15.07 9.92 0.55
N GLN A 89 -14.52 9.71 1.72
CA GLN A 89 -14.83 10.49 2.88
C GLN A 89 -14.27 11.92 2.72
N LEU A 90 -15.04 12.93 3.05
CA LEU A 90 -14.59 14.31 2.96
C LEU A 90 -14.20 14.83 4.33
N LEU A 91 -12.95 15.20 4.49
CA LEU A 91 -12.41 15.77 5.71
C LEU A 91 -12.10 17.25 5.52
N ALA A 92 -13.03 18.08 5.95
CA ALA A 92 -12.82 19.52 5.98
C ALA A 92 -11.99 19.94 7.19
N VAL A 93 -10.97 20.74 6.95
CA VAL A 93 -10.10 21.32 7.99
C VAL A 93 -10.21 22.84 7.99
N ASP A 94 -10.18 23.41 9.19
CA ASP A 94 -10.16 24.85 9.34
C ASP A 94 -8.82 25.41 8.87
N ASP A 95 -8.88 26.45 8.06
CA ASP A 95 -7.71 27.06 7.44
C ASP A 95 -7.74 28.60 7.59
N PRO A 96 -7.52 29.11 8.81
CA PRO A 96 -7.51 30.55 9.04
C PRO A 96 -6.38 31.28 8.29
N GLY A 97 -5.27 30.56 8.06
CA GLY A 97 -4.10 31.07 7.32
C GLY A 97 -4.24 31.00 5.81
N ARG A 98 -5.30 30.37 5.28
CA ARG A 98 -5.52 30.14 3.85
C ARG A 98 -4.35 29.41 3.16
N SER A 99 -3.71 28.52 3.90
CA SER A 99 -2.58 27.72 3.43
C SER A 99 -3.00 26.43 2.75
N ILE A 100 -4.27 26.03 2.93
CA ILE A 100 -4.80 24.75 2.48
C ILE A 100 -5.68 24.95 1.24
N SER A 101 -5.42 24.14 0.21
CA SER A 101 -6.26 24.10 -1.00
C SER A 101 -7.65 23.54 -0.70
N LYS A 102 -8.62 23.77 -1.57
CA LYS A 102 -9.98 23.23 -1.42
C LYS A 102 -9.94 21.73 -1.22
N THR A 103 -9.35 21.01 -2.15
CA THR A 103 -8.96 19.61 -2.01
C THR A 103 -7.44 19.57 -2.05
N HIS A 104 -6.79 19.31 -0.94
CA HIS A 104 -5.34 19.39 -0.79
C HIS A 104 -4.69 18.03 -0.93
N LEU A 105 -5.23 17.03 -0.24
CA LEU A 105 -4.72 15.68 -0.22
C LEU A 105 -5.80 14.65 -0.58
N HIS A 106 -5.36 13.57 -1.20
CA HIS A 106 -6.11 12.34 -1.31
C HIS A 106 -5.39 11.24 -0.54
N LEU A 107 -6.09 10.60 0.38
CA LEU A 107 -5.60 9.49 1.19
C LEU A 107 -6.32 8.22 0.76
N LEU A 108 -5.56 7.16 0.51
CA LEU A 108 -6.10 5.85 0.20
C LEU A 108 -5.51 4.82 1.18
N THR A 109 -6.36 4.10 1.89
CA THR A 109 -5.93 3.10 2.87
C THR A 109 -5.48 1.81 2.20
N ASP A 110 -4.42 1.20 2.72
CA ASP A 110 -3.83 -0.04 2.22
C ASP A 110 -3.43 -0.96 3.41
N GLY A 111 -4.36 -1.20 4.32
CA GLY A 111 -4.14 -2.12 5.44
C GLY A 111 -2.88 -1.91 6.30
N ALA A 112 -1.73 -1.74 5.68
CA ALA A 112 -0.42 -1.51 6.33
C ALA A 112 -0.07 -0.04 6.49
N GLY A 113 -0.76 0.85 5.81
CA GLY A 113 -0.52 2.29 5.82
C GLY A 113 -1.49 3.02 4.90
N ILE A 114 -1.08 4.18 4.44
CA ILE A 114 -1.86 4.99 3.50
C ILE A 114 -1.02 5.44 2.31
N TRP A 115 -1.66 5.53 1.16
CA TRP A 115 -1.12 6.27 0.02
C TRP A 115 -1.60 7.71 0.09
N VAL A 116 -0.67 8.64 0.15
CA VAL A 116 -0.95 10.08 0.21
C VAL A 116 -0.58 10.70 -1.12
N THR A 117 -1.52 11.40 -1.72
CA THR A 117 -1.32 12.13 -2.98
C THR A 117 -1.63 13.61 -2.74
N ASP A 118 -0.68 14.48 -3.00
CA ASP A 118 -0.91 15.92 -3.06
C ASP A 118 -1.69 16.26 -4.33
N ARG A 119 -2.81 16.92 -4.20
CA ARG A 119 -3.73 17.28 -5.30
C ARG A 119 -3.33 18.59 -5.97
N GLN A 120 -2.05 18.75 -6.26
CA GLN A 120 -1.48 19.98 -6.82
C GLN A 120 -1.80 21.21 -5.96
N SER A 121 -1.58 21.04 -4.67
CA SER A 121 -1.85 22.10 -3.71
C SER A 121 -0.95 23.31 -3.90
N THR A 122 -1.44 24.48 -3.49
CA THR A 122 -0.68 25.75 -3.66
C THR A 122 0.60 25.77 -2.82
N ASN A 123 0.54 25.26 -1.60
CA ASN A 123 1.67 25.33 -0.65
C ASN A 123 2.43 24.01 -0.49
N GLY A 124 1.99 22.97 -1.18
CA GLY A 124 2.63 21.66 -1.13
C GLY A 124 2.37 20.88 0.15
N SER A 125 2.89 19.68 0.17
CA SER A 125 2.79 18.75 1.29
C SER A 125 4.12 18.03 1.51
N ALA A 126 4.33 17.52 2.71
CA ALA A 126 5.51 16.72 3.06
C ALA A 126 5.15 15.63 4.06
N VAL A 127 5.89 14.54 4.02
CA VAL A 127 5.81 13.45 5.01
C VAL A 127 7.04 13.50 5.91
N THR A 128 6.83 13.31 7.20
CA THR A 128 7.92 13.06 8.15
C THR A 128 7.76 11.64 8.68
N THR A 129 8.72 10.80 8.43
CA THR A 129 8.76 9.39 8.87
C THR A 129 9.07 9.28 10.36
N PRO A 130 8.83 8.11 11.01
CA PRO A 130 9.07 7.95 12.45
C PRO A 130 10.53 8.20 12.87
N ASP A 131 11.48 8.01 11.97
CA ASP A 131 12.91 8.31 12.17
C ASP A 131 13.27 9.80 12.01
N GLY A 132 12.26 10.65 11.69
CA GLY A 132 12.40 12.09 11.58
C GLY A 132 12.80 12.60 10.19
N LEU A 133 12.89 11.73 9.19
CA LEU A 133 13.18 12.15 7.83
C LEU A 133 11.96 12.85 7.21
N ARG A 134 12.15 14.11 6.81
CA ARG A 134 11.11 14.89 6.11
C ARG A 134 11.34 14.87 4.61
N THR A 135 10.34 14.43 3.87
CA THR A 135 10.37 14.34 2.41
C THR A 135 9.17 15.10 1.81
N PRO A 136 9.40 16.07 0.92
CA PRO A 136 8.33 16.72 0.19
C PRO A 136 7.59 15.71 -0.71
N LEU A 137 6.27 15.85 -0.80
CA LEU A 137 5.48 15.08 -1.76
C LEU A 137 5.57 15.72 -3.15
N VAL A 138 5.68 14.86 -4.15
CA VAL A 138 5.56 15.30 -5.54
C VAL A 138 4.07 15.39 -5.89
N PRO A 139 3.57 16.54 -6.32
CA PRO A 139 2.15 16.70 -6.66
C PRO A 139 1.68 15.67 -7.67
N GLY A 140 0.55 15.04 -7.39
CA GLY A 140 -0.05 14.01 -8.23
C GLY A 140 0.59 12.62 -8.13
N VAL A 141 1.67 12.46 -7.37
CA VAL A 141 2.35 11.17 -7.18
C VAL A 141 1.98 10.56 -5.85
N PRO A 142 1.34 9.37 -5.82
CA PRO A 142 1.04 8.68 -4.58
C PRO A 142 2.32 8.29 -3.84
N THR A 143 2.38 8.60 -2.56
CA THR A 143 3.50 8.24 -1.67
C THR A 143 2.99 7.40 -0.52
N PHE A 144 3.62 6.26 -0.28
CA PHE A 144 3.22 5.37 0.81
C PHE A 144 3.73 5.90 2.16
N VAL A 145 2.84 5.93 3.13
CA VAL A 145 3.10 6.45 4.48
C VAL A 145 2.70 5.40 5.51
N THR A 146 3.63 5.05 6.38
CA THR A 146 3.44 4.06 7.45
C THR A 146 2.93 4.70 8.74
N PRO A 147 2.24 3.94 9.60
CA PRO A 147 1.88 4.40 10.94
C PRO A 147 3.09 4.90 11.74
N GLY A 148 2.89 5.93 12.56
CA GLY A 148 3.94 6.65 13.27
C GLY A 148 4.52 7.84 12.49
N SER A 149 4.14 8.01 11.24
CA SER A 149 4.52 9.17 10.41
C SER A 149 3.55 10.34 10.60
N SER A 150 4.02 11.53 10.25
CA SER A 150 3.17 12.72 10.14
C SER A 150 3.17 13.27 8.72
N VAL A 151 2.04 13.84 8.32
CA VAL A 151 1.87 14.47 7.01
C VAL A 151 1.56 15.94 7.23
N HIS A 152 2.39 16.79 6.63
CA HIS A 152 2.25 18.23 6.65
C HIS A 152 1.57 18.70 5.35
N PHE A 153 0.60 19.54 5.45
CA PHE A 153 -0.13 20.10 4.30
C PHE A 153 -0.56 21.54 4.59
N GLY A 154 0.04 22.47 3.89
CA GLY A 154 -0.05 23.88 4.27
C GLY A 154 0.50 24.09 5.69
N ASP A 155 -0.26 24.81 6.53
CA ASP A 155 0.09 25.06 7.94
C ASP A 155 -0.44 23.98 8.90
N ARG A 156 -1.02 22.90 8.38
CA ARG A 156 -1.63 21.85 9.18
C ARG A 156 -0.82 20.56 9.12
N THR A 157 -1.02 19.75 10.13
CA THR A 157 -0.37 18.44 10.24
C THR A 157 -1.36 17.41 10.75
N PHE A 158 -1.27 16.20 10.23
CA PHE A 158 -1.89 15.05 10.87
C PHE A 158 -0.85 13.95 11.13
N TYR A 159 -1.15 13.16 12.13
CA TYR A 159 -0.34 12.00 12.54
C TYR A 159 -1.09 10.72 12.14
N LEU A 160 -0.40 9.81 11.47
CA LEU A 160 -0.96 8.51 11.12
C LEU A 160 -0.71 7.52 12.26
N GLY A 161 -1.77 7.01 12.81
CA GLY A 161 -1.75 6.00 13.87
C GLY A 161 -2.48 4.74 13.45
N GLN A 162 -2.34 3.73 14.28
CA GLN A 162 -3.01 2.44 14.18
C GLN A 162 -3.69 2.15 15.51
N ALA A 163 -4.94 1.76 15.44
CA ALA A 163 -5.71 1.39 16.61
C ALA A 163 -5.80 -0.14 16.72
#